data_a6ab605d6c5c51e4958b739629dac83b
#
_entry.id   a6ab605d6c5c51e4958b739629dac83b
#
_cell.length_a   1.000
_cell.length_b   1.000
_cell.length_c   1.000
_cell.angle_alpha   90.00
_cell.angle_beta   90.00
_cell.angle_gamma   90.00
#
_symmetry.space_group_name_H-M   'P 1'
#
loop_
_entity.id
_entity.type
_entity.pdbx_description
1 polymer ?
#
loop_
_entity_poly.entity_id
_entity_poly.type
_entity_poly.pdbx_seq_one_letter_code
_entity_poly.pdbx_strand_id
1 'polypeptide(L)'
;MTALADRDWRLLRDEPRDGATQMALEEIAARTALEDDVRTVRTYSWEPSTLSLGYRQDADTVDWKFCEREGIDVTRRQTGGGGIYHDRYADISYTIVAPADEVPGNLMECYELFCEPVLEAFDRMGVDAAFASAEQDSIYQPSCYLRDINPAHDIVAPADAGAQAEKISGNAQYRQRDVVIQHGSISYDLEPRKHVGVFDTELEESTFTDRVTSIRDEVGVDREEALETIAGALRDWCAAEESTWNDGELEAARELADRKFGRDAWVRNREVLEAGEQ
;
A
#
# COMPACT_ATOMS: atom_id res chain seq x y z
N MET A 1 16.12 18.29 -7.28
CA MET A 1 14.98 18.57 -6.37
C MET A 1 13.78 18.83 -7.25
N THR A 2 12.73 18.05 -7.06
CA THR A 2 11.48 18.21 -7.78
C THR A 2 10.78 19.51 -7.36
N ALA A 3 9.88 20.06 -8.20
CA ALA A 3 9.05 21.21 -7.82
C ALA A 3 8.19 20.96 -6.57
N LEU A 4 8.06 19.69 -6.15
CA LEU A 4 7.38 19.26 -4.95
C LEU A 4 8.14 19.61 -3.66
N ALA A 5 9.48 19.68 -3.69
CA ALA A 5 10.28 20.03 -2.50
C ALA A 5 10.12 21.50 -2.05
N ASP A 6 9.50 22.36 -2.88
CA ASP A 6 9.19 23.76 -2.54
C ASP A 6 7.81 23.90 -1.85
N ARG A 7 7.12 22.77 -1.55
CA ARG A 7 5.81 22.72 -0.90
C ARG A 7 5.93 22.25 0.54
N ASP A 8 4.90 22.51 1.33
CA ASP A 8 4.84 22.04 2.72
C ASP A 8 4.44 20.56 2.76
N TRP A 9 5.41 19.72 3.15
CA TRP A 9 5.26 18.28 3.32
C TRP A 9 5.49 17.86 4.75
N ARG A 10 4.68 16.92 5.24
CA ARG A 10 4.91 16.24 6.51
C ARG A 10 5.24 14.76 6.28
N LEU A 11 6.19 14.25 7.05
CA LEU A 11 6.45 12.82 7.19
C LEU A 11 5.78 12.30 8.47
N LEU A 12 4.98 11.27 8.32
CA LEU A 12 4.34 10.56 9.43
C LEU A 12 4.93 9.14 9.52
N ARG A 13 5.56 8.83 10.66
CA ARG A 13 5.95 7.47 11.03
C ARG A 13 4.84 6.91 11.90
N ASP A 14 3.91 6.22 11.26
CA ASP A 14 2.65 5.88 11.90
C ASP A 14 2.78 4.64 12.80
N GLU A 15 2.06 4.65 13.90
CA GLU A 15 1.91 3.47 14.74
C GLU A 15 1.10 2.39 14.02
N PRO A 16 1.32 1.10 14.33
CA PRO A 16 0.46 0.04 13.82
C PRO A 16 -1.00 0.25 14.21
N ARG A 17 -1.92 0.12 13.26
CA ARG A 17 -3.37 0.29 13.45
C ARG A 17 -4.14 -0.74 12.65
N ASP A 18 -5.42 -0.91 12.98
CA ASP A 18 -6.33 -1.75 12.21
C ASP A 18 -6.56 -1.23 10.78
N GLY A 19 -7.00 -2.14 9.91
CA GLY A 19 -7.15 -1.86 8.49
C GLY A 19 -8.14 -0.75 8.17
N ALA A 20 -9.22 -0.66 8.92
CA ALA A 20 -10.23 0.38 8.71
C ALA A 20 -9.67 1.77 9.05
N THR A 21 -8.92 1.88 10.14
CA THR A 21 -8.27 3.12 10.58
C THR A 21 -7.18 3.53 9.58
N GLN A 22 -6.33 2.60 9.10
CA GLN A 22 -5.29 2.92 8.11
C GLN A 22 -5.89 3.48 6.82
N MET A 23 -6.99 2.90 6.33
CA MET A 23 -7.69 3.41 5.14
C MET A 23 -8.38 4.75 5.39
N ALA A 24 -8.91 4.98 6.58
CA ALA A 24 -9.51 6.26 6.96
C ALA A 24 -8.45 7.38 6.99
N LEU A 25 -7.27 7.12 7.54
CA LEU A 25 -6.17 8.07 7.62
C LEU A 25 -5.69 8.55 6.23
N GLU A 26 -5.77 7.72 5.19
CA GLU A 26 -5.50 8.17 3.81
C GLU A 26 -6.49 9.23 3.35
N GLU A 27 -7.78 9.05 3.67
CA GLU A 27 -8.82 10.03 3.31
C GLU A 27 -8.69 11.31 4.15
N ILE A 28 -8.25 11.20 5.41
CA ILE A 28 -7.95 12.36 6.24
C ILE A 28 -6.73 13.12 5.69
N ALA A 29 -5.64 12.44 5.33
CA ALA A 29 -4.49 13.09 4.70
C ALA A 29 -4.87 13.84 3.42
N ALA A 30 -5.80 13.29 2.63
CA ALA A 30 -6.31 13.96 1.43
C ALA A 30 -7.07 15.25 1.77
N ARG A 31 -7.86 15.26 2.84
CA ARG A 31 -8.54 16.47 3.32
C ARG A 31 -7.54 17.52 3.80
N THR A 32 -6.57 17.14 4.61
CA THR A 32 -5.49 18.03 5.09
C THR A 32 -4.73 18.65 3.91
N ALA A 33 -4.45 17.88 2.85
CA ALA A 33 -3.79 18.39 1.66
C ALA A 33 -4.61 19.48 0.93
N LEU A 34 -5.94 19.37 0.94
CA LEU A 34 -6.84 20.31 0.28
C LEU A 34 -7.25 21.51 1.15
N GLU A 35 -7.38 21.31 2.46
CA GLU A 35 -7.91 22.31 3.38
C GLU A 35 -6.79 23.16 4.02
N ASP A 36 -5.67 22.51 4.37
CA ASP A 36 -4.55 23.10 5.10
C ASP A 36 -3.30 23.31 4.23
N ASP A 37 -3.34 22.89 2.96
CA ASP A 37 -2.21 22.98 2.01
C ASP A 37 -0.96 22.21 2.46
N VAL A 38 -1.13 21.12 3.24
CA VAL A 38 -0.05 20.26 3.75
C VAL A 38 -0.12 18.86 3.13
N ARG A 39 0.90 18.52 2.34
CA ARG A 39 1.03 17.21 1.69
C ARG A 39 1.56 16.20 2.71
N THR A 40 1.29 14.93 2.47
CA THR A 40 1.66 13.87 3.41
C THR A 40 2.45 12.77 2.72
N VAL A 41 3.59 12.41 3.28
CA VAL A 41 4.23 11.11 3.09
C VAL A 41 4.19 10.37 4.41
N ARG A 42 3.91 9.05 4.37
CA ARG A 42 3.89 8.25 5.59
C ARG A 42 4.38 6.84 5.37
N THR A 43 4.93 6.24 6.43
CA THR A 43 5.16 4.79 6.55
C THR A 43 4.29 4.25 7.67
N TYR A 44 3.75 3.04 7.51
CA TYR A 44 2.86 2.44 8.49
C TYR A 44 2.85 0.91 8.42
N SER A 45 2.30 0.31 9.45
CA SER A 45 2.09 -1.13 9.58
C SER A 45 0.66 -1.42 10.05
N TRP A 46 0.28 -2.68 10.05
CA TRP A 46 -1.06 -3.16 10.31
C TRP A 46 -1.11 -3.97 11.61
N GLU A 47 -2.05 -3.69 12.49
CA GLU A 47 -2.30 -4.47 13.70
C GLU A 47 -3.80 -4.53 13.98
N PRO A 48 -4.43 -5.70 13.82
CA PRO A 48 -3.86 -6.96 13.38
C PRO A 48 -3.44 -6.98 11.90
N SER A 49 -2.79 -8.07 11.45
CA SER A 49 -2.57 -8.31 10.03
C SER A 49 -3.88 -8.19 9.26
N THR A 50 -3.85 -7.62 8.06
CA THR A 50 -5.07 -7.20 7.36
C THR A 50 -5.05 -7.61 5.89
N LEU A 51 -6.16 -8.13 5.38
CA LEU A 51 -6.43 -8.23 3.95
C LEU A 51 -7.14 -6.96 3.48
N SER A 52 -6.51 -6.16 2.64
CA SER A 52 -7.15 -5.01 1.98
C SER A 52 -7.64 -5.40 0.58
N LEU A 53 -8.95 -5.38 0.37
CA LEU A 53 -9.56 -5.64 -0.94
C LEU A 53 -9.39 -4.43 -1.87
N GLY A 54 -9.14 -4.68 -3.14
CA GLY A 54 -9.24 -3.63 -4.16
C GLY A 54 -10.68 -3.15 -4.32
N TYR A 55 -10.86 -1.87 -4.70
CA TYR A 55 -12.19 -1.25 -4.76
C TYR A 55 -13.24 -2.10 -5.52
N ARG A 56 -12.85 -2.68 -6.66
CA ARG A 56 -13.77 -3.48 -7.51
C ARG A 56 -13.68 -4.98 -7.29
N GLN A 57 -12.84 -5.43 -6.37
CA GLN A 57 -12.69 -6.87 -6.11
C GLN A 57 -13.97 -7.44 -5.51
N ASP A 58 -14.34 -8.62 -5.98
CA ASP A 58 -15.46 -9.36 -5.42
C ASP A 58 -15.10 -9.91 -4.05
N ALA A 59 -15.97 -9.70 -3.07
CA ALA A 59 -15.79 -10.17 -1.71
C ALA A 59 -15.92 -11.70 -1.58
N ASP A 60 -16.52 -12.37 -2.57
CA ASP A 60 -16.62 -13.83 -2.64
C ASP A 60 -15.27 -14.49 -2.95
N THR A 61 -14.25 -13.71 -3.36
CA THR A 61 -12.88 -14.21 -3.53
C THR A 61 -12.11 -14.43 -2.23
N VAL A 62 -12.68 -14.03 -1.09
CA VAL A 62 -12.04 -14.09 0.24
C VAL A 62 -12.42 -15.36 0.98
N ASP A 63 -11.45 -16.09 1.53
CA ASP A 63 -11.73 -17.10 2.55
C ASP A 63 -11.94 -16.43 3.92
N TRP A 64 -13.18 -16.00 4.17
CA TRP A 64 -13.58 -15.34 5.41
C TRP A 64 -13.35 -16.18 6.65
N LYS A 65 -13.47 -17.53 6.52
CA LYS A 65 -13.24 -18.44 7.64
C LYS A 65 -11.76 -18.56 7.98
N PHE A 66 -10.91 -18.52 6.97
CA PHE A 66 -9.47 -18.46 7.18
C PHE A 66 -9.09 -17.16 7.88
N CYS A 67 -9.56 -16.02 7.38
CA CYS A 67 -9.29 -14.70 7.98
C CYS A 67 -9.73 -14.66 9.46
N GLU A 68 -10.95 -15.10 9.77
CA GLU A 68 -11.45 -15.16 11.15
C GLU A 68 -10.59 -16.07 12.04
N ARG A 69 -10.25 -17.27 11.58
CA ARG A 69 -9.45 -18.24 12.33
C ARG A 69 -8.03 -17.74 12.62
N GLU A 70 -7.43 -17.04 11.68
CA GLU A 70 -6.06 -16.52 11.80
C GLU A 70 -6.00 -15.11 12.43
N GLY A 71 -7.13 -14.53 12.78
CA GLY A 71 -7.22 -13.18 13.35
C GLY A 71 -6.77 -12.09 12.37
N ILE A 72 -7.11 -12.25 11.10
CA ILE A 72 -6.80 -11.32 10.02
C ILE A 72 -8.01 -10.43 9.78
N ASP A 73 -7.83 -9.13 9.90
CA ASP A 73 -8.86 -8.15 9.54
C ASP A 73 -9.07 -8.10 8.03
N VAL A 74 -10.27 -7.73 7.62
CA VAL A 74 -10.58 -7.50 6.20
C VAL A 74 -11.16 -6.11 6.03
N THR A 75 -10.52 -5.29 5.20
CA THR A 75 -11.03 -3.99 4.81
C THR A 75 -11.07 -3.85 3.28
N ARG A 76 -11.60 -2.75 2.78
CA ARG A 76 -11.60 -2.42 1.35
C ARG A 76 -11.04 -1.03 1.15
N ARG A 77 -9.99 -0.92 0.34
CA ARG A 77 -9.37 0.35 -0.03
C ARG A 77 -10.12 1.04 -1.17
N GLN A 78 -9.85 2.31 -1.37
CA GLN A 78 -10.44 3.12 -2.45
C GLN A 78 -9.76 2.90 -3.81
N THR A 79 -8.52 2.41 -3.79
CA THR A 79 -7.75 2.11 -5.00
C THR A 79 -8.20 0.82 -5.66
N GLY A 80 -7.90 0.65 -6.93
CA GLY A 80 -8.12 -0.58 -7.68
C GLY A 80 -7.14 -1.70 -7.31
N GLY A 81 -7.05 -2.71 -8.14
CA GLY A 81 -6.14 -3.84 -7.99
C GLY A 81 -6.77 -5.06 -7.32
N GLY A 82 -5.97 -6.09 -7.09
CA GLY A 82 -6.32 -7.28 -6.32
C GLY A 82 -6.12 -7.08 -4.82
N GLY A 83 -6.59 -7.99 -4.00
CA GLY A 83 -6.38 -7.97 -2.55
C GLY A 83 -4.91 -8.10 -2.19
N ILE A 84 -4.51 -7.43 -1.12
CA ILE A 84 -3.18 -7.54 -0.55
C ILE A 84 -3.33 -7.97 0.90
N TYR A 85 -2.67 -9.06 1.25
CA TYR A 85 -2.47 -9.43 2.65
C TYR A 85 -1.29 -8.66 3.19
N HIS A 86 -1.54 -7.83 4.17
CA HIS A 86 -0.53 -7.06 4.91
C HIS A 86 -0.25 -7.79 6.22
N ASP A 87 0.88 -8.46 6.31
CA ASP A 87 1.33 -9.03 7.57
C ASP A 87 1.87 -7.93 8.49
N ARG A 88 1.51 -8.00 9.77
CA ARG A 88 1.93 -7.00 10.77
C ARG A 88 3.44 -6.80 10.88
N TYR A 89 4.23 -7.82 10.51
CA TYR A 89 5.69 -7.80 10.54
C TYR A 89 6.32 -7.80 9.14
N ALA A 90 5.80 -8.65 8.25
CA ALA A 90 6.40 -8.87 6.94
C ALA A 90 6.05 -7.78 5.91
N ASP A 91 5.02 -6.97 6.15
CA ASP A 91 4.67 -5.83 5.29
C ASP A 91 5.19 -4.51 5.86
N ILE A 92 5.65 -3.63 4.97
CA ILE A 92 5.85 -2.21 5.21
C ILE A 92 5.02 -1.45 4.19
N SER A 93 4.06 -0.69 4.67
CA SER A 93 3.20 0.12 3.81
C SER A 93 3.62 1.58 3.81
N TYR A 94 3.41 2.25 2.67
CA TYR A 94 3.61 3.69 2.55
C TYR A 94 2.43 4.37 1.85
N THR A 95 2.29 5.68 2.07
CA THR A 95 1.33 6.51 1.33
C THR A 95 1.96 7.85 1.00
N ILE A 96 1.64 8.38 -0.19
CA ILE A 96 1.95 9.74 -0.64
C ILE A 96 0.63 10.41 -1.03
N VAL A 97 0.38 11.60 -0.51
CA VAL A 97 -0.84 12.38 -0.79
C VAL A 97 -0.47 13.79 -1.20
N ALA A 98 -0.95 14.21 -2.36
CA ALA A 98 -0.73 15.55 -2.90
C ALA A 98 -1.93 16.08 -3.68
N PRO A 99 -2.12 17.41 -3.79
CA PRO A 99 -3.08 18.01 -4.71
C PRO A 99 -2.85 17.57 -6.16
N ALA A 100 -3.93 17.34 -6.90
CA ALA A 100 -3.87 16.76 -8.25
C ALA A 100 -3.25 17.70 -9.30
N ASP A 101 -3.29 19.00 -9.07
CA ASP A 101 -2.71 20.02 -9.94
C ASP A 101 -1.20 20.24 -9.74
N GLU A 102 -0.62 19.62 -8.70
CA GLU A 102 0.81 19.68 -8.41
C GLU A 102 1.59 18.48 -8.95
N VAL A 103 0.89 17.47 -9.44
CA VAL A 103 1.48 16.20 -9.91
C VAL A 103 1.10 15.96 -11.37
N PRO A 104 1.85 15.09 -12.10
CA PRO A 104 1.55 14.80 -13.49
C PRO A 104 0.10 14.33 -13.69
N GLY A 105 -0.58 14.91 -14.68
CA GLY A 105 -1.92 14.51 -15.09
C GLY A 105 -1.96 13.12 -15.75
N ASN A 106 -0.87 12.71 -16.37
CA ASN A 106 -0.69 11.37 -16.92
C ASN A 106 -0.48 10.36 -15.77
N LEU A 107 -1.24 9.26 -15.82
CA LEU A 107 -1.22 8.24 -14.78
C LEU A 107 0.17 7.60 -14.61
N MET A 108 0.82 7.31 -15.72
CA MET A 108 2.13 6.64 -15.72
C MET A 108 3.24 7.55 -15.17
N GLU A 109 3.30 8.79 -15.66
CA GLU A 109 4.26 9.78 -15.17
C GLU A 109 4.07 10.05 -13.67
N CYS A 110 2.83 9.98 -13.17
CA CYS A 110 2.55 10.14 -11.74
C CYS A 110 2.99 8.91 -10.92
N TYR A 111 2.85 7.69 -11.46
CA TYR A 111 3.43 6.51 -10.82
C TYR A 111 4.96 6.57 -10.79
N GLU A 112 5.59 6.94 -11.91
CA GLU A 112 7.04 7.13 -11.99
C GLU A 112 7.52 8.10 -10.91
N LEU A 113 6.88 9.27 -10.81
CA LEU A 113 7.22 10.29 -9.82
C LEU A 113 7.08 9.79 -8.37
N PHE A 114 5.97 9.15 -8.03
CA PHE A 114 5.70 8.72 -6.66
C PHE A 114 6.42 7.42 -6.26
N CYS A 115 6.91 6.65 -7.22
CA CYS A 115 7.77 5.50 -6.95
C CYS A 115 9.26 5.86 -6.86
N GLU A 116 9.69 7.07 -7.27
CA GLU A 116 11.09 7.52 -7.13
C GLU A 116 11.64 7.29 -5.71
N PRO A 117 10.98 7.75 -4.62
CA PRO A 117 11.50 7.56 -3.28
C PRO A 117 11.51 6.09 -2.84
N VAL A 118 10.64 5.25 -3.39
CA VAL A 118 10.63 3.81 -3.09
C VAL A 118 11.81 3.11 -3.76
N LEU A 119 12.09 3.43 -5.01
CA LEU A 119 13.28 2.93 -5.73
C LEU A 119 14.57 3.41 -5.08
N GLU A 120 14.63 4.67 -4.69
CA GLU A 120 15.75 5.23 -3.92
C GLU A 120 15.96 4.50 -2.58
N ALA A 121 14.87 4.14 -1.87
CA ALA A 121 14.98 3.35 -0.65
C ALA A 121 15.56 1.96 -0.90
N PHE A 122 15.15 1.29 -1.98
CA PHE A 122 15.72 0.01 -2.38
C PHE A 122 17.22 0.13 -2.72
N ASP A 123 17.60 1.14 -3.49
CA ASP A 123 19.01 1.41 -3.83
C ASP A 123 19.86 1.64 -2.57
N ARG A 124 19.37 2.45 -1.61
CA ARG A 124 20.05 2.69 -0.33
C ARG A 124 20.24 1.43 0.50
N MET A 125 19.30 0.47 0.42
CA MET A 125 19.42 -0.83 1.09
C MET A 125 20.28 -1.82 0.30
N GLY A 126 20.63 -1.53 -0.94
CA GLY A 126 21.37 -2.42 -1.84
C GLY A 126 20.50 -3.44 -2.56
N VAL A 127 19.20 -3.25 -2.59
CA VAL A 127 18.25 -4.07 -3.37
C VAL A 127 18.25 -3.57 -4.82
N ASP A 128 18.58 -4.43 -5.77
CA ASP A 128 18.54 -4.12 -7.20
C ASP A 128 17.09 -4.18 -7.71
N ALA A 129 16.28 -3.20 -7.30
CA ALA A 129 14.87 -3.12 -7.66
C ALA A 129 14.61 -2.08 -8.74
N ALA A 130 13.70 -2.39 -9.65
CA ALA A 130 13.30 -1.51 -10.75
C ALA A 130 11.82 -1.71 -11.11
N PHE A 131 11.28 -0.81 -11.92
CA PHE A 131 10.02 -1.11 -12.60
C PHE A 131 10.17 -2.36 -13.45
N ALA A 132 9.12 -3.19 -13.49
CA ALA A 132 9.11 -4.38 -14.34
C ALA A 132 9.44 -4.00 -15.78
N SER A 133 10.37 -4.72 -16.40
CA SER A 133 10.82 -4.44 -17.78
C SER A 133 9.88 -5.02 -18.85
N ALA A 134 9.03 -5.96 -18.46
CA ALA A 134 8.07 -6.64 -19.34
C ALA A 134 6.82 -7.03 -18.56
N GLU A 135 5.71 -7.15 -19.28
CA GLU A 135 4.47 -7.71 -18.73
C GLU A 135 4.66 -9.21 -18.43
N GLN A 136 4.04 -9.64 -17.34
CA GLN A 136 3.93 -11.06 -16.99
C GLN A 136 2.46 -11.39 -16.75
N ASP A 137 2.02 -12.50 -17.29
CA ASP A 137 0.63 -12.96 -17.18
C ASP A 137 0.22 -13.19 -15.72
N SER A 138 -1.05 -12.94 -15.44
CA SER A 138 -1.66 -13.22 -14.16
C SER A 138 -1.72 -14.71 -13.88
N ILE A 139 -1.35 -15.09 -12.66
CA ILE A 139 -1.58 -16.42 -12.10
C ILE A 139 -2.94 -16.47 -11.42
N TYR A 140 -3.26 -15.44 -10.64
CA TYR A 140 -4.53 -15.33 -9.92
C TYR A 140 -4.94 -13.87 -9.73
N GLN A 141 -5.95 -13.44 -10.46
CA GLN A 141 -6.40 -12.05 -10.52
C GLN A 141 -6.83 -11.43 -9.18
N PRO A 142 -7.49 -12.15 -8.25
CA PRO A 142 -7.88 -11.60 -6.97
C PRO A 142 -6.71 -11.19 -6.05
N SER A 143 -5.53 -11.82 -6.17
CA SER A 143 -4.35 -11.46 -5.39
C SER A 143 -3.48 -10.43 -6.11
N CYS A 144 -3.17 -9.30 -5.49
CA CYS A 144 -2.32 -8.24 -6.05
C CYS A 144 -0.95 -8.75 -6.47
N TYR A 145 -0.34 -9.62 -5.68
CA TYR A 145 0.99 -10.17 -5.97
C TYR A 145 0.99 -11.23 -7.08
N LEU A 146 -0.15 -11.91 -7.31
CA LEU A 146 -0.31 -12.95 -8.32
C LEU A 146 -1.03 -12.47 -9.59
N ARG A 147 -1.39 -11.19 -9.65
CA ARG A 147 -1.91 -10.57 -10.87
C ARG A 147 -0.84 -10.46 -11.95
N ASP A 148 -1.27 -9.97 -13.12
CA ASP A 148 -0.39 -9.45 -14.14
C ASP A 148 0.61 -8.44 -13.55
N ILE A 149 1.87 -8.60 -13.89
CA ILE A 149 2.90 -7.60 -13.58
C ILE A 149 2.93 -6.60 -14.73
N ASN A 150 2.78 -5.33 -14.37
CA ASN A 150 2.73 -4.23 -15.33
C ASN A 150 3.95 -3.33 -15.17
N PRO A 151 4.74 -3.11 -16.22
CA PRO A 151 5.91 -2.22 -16.20
C PRO A 151 5.64 -0.82 -15.69
N ALA A 152 4.38 -0.44 -15.69
CA ALA A 152 3.94 0.89 -15.35
C ALA A 152 4.04 1.25 -13.86
N HIS A 153 3.86 0.28 -12.98
CA HIS A 153 3.70 0.56 -11.53
C HIS A 153 4.14 -0.57 -10.60
N ASP A 154 4.50 -1.75 -11.16
CA ASP A 154 5.00 -2.85 -10.35
C ASP A 154 6.52 -2.77 -10.24
N ILE A 155 7.02 -2.83 -9.01
CA ILE A 155 8.45 -2.87 -8.72
C ILE A 155 8.85 -4.32 -8.48
N VAL A 156 9.90 -4.73 -9.16
CA VAL A 156 10.43 -6.09 -9.11
C VAL A 156 11.92 -6.07 -8.78
N ALA A 157 12.41 -7.13 -8.16
CA ALA A 157 13.82 -7.43 -8.04
C ALA A 157 14.23 -8.47 -9.09
N PRO A 158 15.50 -8.49 -9.53
CA PRO A 158 15.96 -9.49 -10.48
C PRO A 158 15.98 -10.88 -9.82
N ALA A 159 15.45 -11.86 -10.52
CA ALA A 159 15.60 -13.25 -10.10
C ALA A 159 16.92 -13.84 -10.59
N ASP A 160 17.25 -15.04 -10.11
CA ASP A 160 18.41 -15.80 -10.57
C ASP A 160 18.44 -15.93 -12.10
N ALA A 161 19.65 -16.13 -12.66
CA ALA A 161 19.89 -16.14 -14.10
C ALA A 161 18.96 -17.12 -14.85
N GLY A 162 18.02 -16.57 -15.60
CA GLY A 162 17.05 -17.30 -16.42
C GLY A 162 15.66 -17.47 -15.80
N ALA A 163 15.44 -16.98 -14.57
CA ALA A 163 14.11 -16.87 -13.96
C ALA A 163 13.46 -15.50 -14.27
N GLN A 164 12.16 -15.42 -14.02
CA GLN A 164 11.42 -14.17 -14.17
C GLN A 164 11.69 -13.28 -12.95
N ALA A 165 11.70 -11.96 -13.15
CA ALA A 165 11.81 -11.02 -12.05
C ALA A 165 10.65 -11.18 -11.07
N GLU A 166 10.94 -11.07 -9.78
CA GLU A 166 10.02 -11.30 -8.69
C GLU A 166 9.50 -9.96 -8.13
N LYS A 167 8.22 -9.91 -7.85
CA LYS A 167 7.58 -8.69 -7.33
C LYS A 167 8.01 -8.45 -5.89
N ILE A 168 8.47 -7.23 -5.60
CA ILE A 168 8.87 -6.80 -4.25
C ILE A 168 7.97 -5.70 -3.70
N SER A 169 7.30 -4.93 -4.58
CA SER A 169 6.34 -3.90 -4.17
C SER A 169 5.19 -3.79 -5.16
N GLY A 170 3.99 -3.62 -4.59
CA GLY A 170 2.78 -3.33 -5.34
C GLY A 170 2.24 -1.94 -5.02
N ASN A 171 1.91 -1.17 -6.04
CA ASN A 171 1.50 0.22 -5.92
C ASN A 171 0.13 0.45 -6.54
N ALA A 172 -0.67 1.32 -5.94
CA ALA A 172 -1.97 1.70 -6.44
C ALA A 172 -2.27 3.18 -6.20
N GLN A 173 -2.93 3.83 -7.16
CA GLN A 173 -3.35 5.21 -7.04
C GLN A 173 -4.87 5.34 -6.97
N TYR A 174 -5.34 6.27 -6.16
CA TYR A 174 -6.69 6.81 -6.18
C TYR A 174 -6.62 8.28 -6.59
N ARG A 175 -7.13 8.57 -7.77
CA ARG A 175 -7.14 9.92 -8.33
C ARG A 175 -8.53 10.48 -8.22
N GLN A 176 -8.71 11.45 -7.36
CA GLN A 176 -9.88 12.30 -7.34
C GLN A 176 -9.64 13.54 -8.24
N ARG A 177 -10.67 14.38 -8.37
CA ARG A 177 -10.55 15.61 -9.16
C ARG A 177 -9.43 16.51 -8.66
N ASP A 178 -9.31 16.63 -7.33
CA ASP A 178 -8.50 17.66 -6.68
C ASP A 178 -7.31 17.07 -5.87
N VAL A 179 -7.25 15.75 -5.69
CA VAL A 179 -6.19 15.08 -4.89
C VAL A 179 -5.80 13.72 -5.47
N VAL A 180 -4.55 13.37 -5.31
CA VAL A 180 -4.01 12.04 -5.63
C VAL A 180 -3.49 11.39 -4.34
N ILE A 181 -3.92 10.16 -4.10
CA ILE A 181 -3.40 9.25 -3.07
C ILE A 181 -2.70 8.11 -3.80
N GLN A 182 -1.43 7.91 -3.55
CA GLN A 182 -0.74 6.67 -3.89
C GLN A 182 -0.39 5.95 -2.61
N HIS A 183 -0.66 4.67 -2.57
CA HIS A 183 -0.16 3.80 -1.53
C HIS A 183 0.52 2.56 -2.14
N GLY A 184 1.42 1.99 -1.39
CA GLY A 184 2.11 0.77 -1.75
C GLY A 184 2.37 -0.12 -0.56
N SER A 185 2.52 -1.41 -0.88
CA SER A 185 2.96 -2.46 0.02
C SER A 185 4.36 -2.89 -0.44
N ILE A 186 5.29 -2.93 0.49
CA ILE A 186 6.67 -3.37 0.29
C ILE A 186 6.86 -4.65 1.08
N SER A 187 7.25 -5.72 0.41
CA SER A 187 7.52 -7.00 1.06
C SER A 187 8.84 -6.91 1.82
N TYR A 188 8.77 -6.80 3.16
CA TYR A 188 9.95 -6.90 4.01
C TYR A 188 10.36 -8.36 4.22
N ASP A 189 9.39 -9.22 4.47
CA ASP A 189 9.51 -10.67 4.62
C ASP A 189 8.29 -11.34 3.96
N LEU A 190 8.24 -12.65 3.89
CA LEU A 190 7.14 -13.37 3.25
C LEU A 190 6.39 -14.27 4.24
N GLU A 191 5.07 -14.30 4.11
CA GLU A 191 4.15 -15.22 4.81
C GLU A 191 3.28 -15.97 3.80
N PRO A 192 3.85 -16.88 2.97
CA PRO A 192 3.18 -17.46 1.81
C PRO A 192 1.86 -18.14 2.13
N ARG A 193 1.79 -18.89 3.26
CA ARG A 193 0.58 -19.56 3.72
C ARG A 193 -0.58 -18.57 3.92
N LYS A 194 -0.31 -17.40 4.49
CA LYS A 194 -1.33 -16.40 4.74
C LYS A 194 -1.67 -15.62 3.47
N HIS A 195 -0.67 -15.29 2.65
CA HIS A 195 -0.88 -14.62 1.36
C HIS A 195 -1.81 -15.41 0.43
N VAL A 196 -1.71 -16.73 0.41
CA VAL A 196 -2.60 -17.59 -0.39
C VAL A 196 -3.89 -17.89 0.37
N GLY A 197 -3.79 -18.19 1.67
CA GLY A 197 -4.91 -18.65 2.48
C GLY A 197 -6.03 -17.64 2.71
N VAL A 198 -5.78 -16.33 2.57
CA VAL A 198 -6.84 -15.31 2.68
C VAL A 198 -7.80 -15.30 1.48
N PHE A 199 -7.49 -16.04 0.42
CA PHE A 199 -8.33 -16.16 -0.76
C PHE A 199 -8.98 -17.54 -0.85
N ASP A 200 -10.20 -17.60 -1.36
CA ASP A 200 -10.89 -18.86 -1.69
C ASP A 200 -10.27 -19.46 -2.97
N THR A 201 -9.17 -20.17 -2.80
CA THR A 201 -8.37 -20.75 -3.90
C THR A 201 -7.68 -22.04 -3.46
N GLU A 202 -7.34 -22.90 -4.43
CA GLU A 202 -6.53 -24.11 -4.24
C GLU A 202 -5.05 -23.91 -4.62
N LEU A 203 -4.58 -22.67 -4.71
CA LEU A 203 -3.19 -22.37 -5.05
C LEU A 203 -2.23 -22.85 -3.94
N GLU A 204 -1.11 -23.40 -4.36
CA GLU A 204 -0.03 -23.79 -3.46
C GLU A 204 0.81 -22.57 -3.03
N GLU A 205 1.41 -22.64 -1.85
CA GLU A 205 2.29 -21.59 -1.32
C GLU A 205 3.48 -21.31 -2.24
N SER A 206 3.99 -22.33 -2.94
CA SER A 206 5.07 -22.22 -3.92
C SER A 206 4.70 -21.28 -5.09
N THR A 207 3.42 -21.23 -5.47
CA THR A 207 2.95 -20.29 -6.51
C THR A 207 3.20 -18.84 -6.12
N PHE A 208 3.13 -18.53 -4.82
CA PHE A 208 3.43 -17.20 -4.30
C PHE A 208 4.94 -16.96 -4.23
N THR A 209 5.71 -17.90 -3.66
CA THR A 209 7.16 -17.75 -3.51
C THR A 209 7.93 -17.77 -4.84
N ASP A 210 7.36 -18.36 -5.90
CA ASP A 210 7.94 -18.32 -7.24
C ASP A 210 7.68 -16.96 -7.96
N ARG A 211 6.92 -16.05 -7.35
CA ARG A 211 6.49 -14.78 -7.94
C ARG A 211 6.90 -13.55 -7.15
N VAL A 212 7.22 -13.71 -5.87
CA VAL A 212 7.40 -12.61 -4.92
C VAL A 212 8.65 -12.80 -4.12
N THR A 213 9.45 -11.76 -4.01
CA THR A 213 10.61 -11.68 -3.12
C THR A 213 10.42 -10.63 -2.02
N SER A 214 11.38 -10.53 -1.11
CA SER A 214 11.36 -9.61 0.01
C SER A 214 12.69 -8.92 0.22
N ILE A 215 12.68 -7.77 0.91
CA ILE A 215 13.92 -7.06 1.31
C ILE A 215 14.84 -8.01 2.09
N ARG A 216 14.26 -8.82 2.97
CA ARG A 216 15.01 -9.75 3.81
C ARG A 216 15.71 -10.84 3.00
N ASP A 217 15.05 -11.35 1.97
CA ASP A 217 15.63 -12.38 1.09
C ASP A 217 16.72 -11.78 0.20
N GLU A 218 16.54 -10.55 -0.30
CA GLU A 218 17.49 -9.90 -1.20
C GLU A 218 18.79 -9.46 -0.49
N VAL A 219 18.67 -8.82 0.68
CA VAL A 219 19.83 -8.13 1.30
C VAL A 219 19.99 -8.42 2.79
N GLY A 220 18.99 -8.97 3.46
CA GLY A 220 19.07 -9.39 4.87
C GLY A 220 19.17 -8.26 5.89
N VAL A 221 18.83 -7.00 5.52
CA VAL A 221 18.75 -5.89 6.48
C VAL A 221 17.63 -6.13 7.48
N ASP A 222 17.77 -5.60 8.70
CA ASP A 222 16.69 -5.73 9.69
C ASP A 222 15.51 -4.79 9.38
N ARG A 223 14.35 -5.09 10.00
CA ARG A 223 13.11 -4.36 9.70
C ARG A 223 13.16 -2.89 10.12
N GLU A 224 13.83 -2.58 11.22
CA GLU A 224 13.94 -1.21 11.71
C GLU A 224 14.80 -0.39 10.75
N GLU A 225 15.92 -0.94 10.28
CA GLU A 225 16.77 -0.32 9.25
C GLU A 225 16.00 -0.11 7.94
N ALA A 226 15.20 -1.09 7.50
CA ALA A 226 14.38 -0.96 6.30
C ALA A 226 13.34 0.16 6.45
N LEU A 227 12.62 0.23 7.60
CA LEU A 227 11.65 1.29 7.89
C LEU A 227 12.31 2.68 7.89
N GLU A 228 13.46 2.83 8.57
CA GLU A 228 14.20 4.08 8.63
C GLU A 228 14.67 4.51 7.23
N THR A 229 15.13 3.58 6.42
CA THR A 229 15.59 3.87 5.07
C THR A 229 14.45 4.32 4.16
N ILE A 230 13.31 3.64 4.21
CA ILE A 230 12.11 4.00 3.42
C ILE A 230 11.60 5.37 3.86
N ALA A 231 11.42 5.60 5.16
CA ALA A 231 10.97 6.89 5.68
C ALA A 231 11.96 8.02 5.34
N GLY A 232 13.27 7.75 5.44
CA GLY A 232 14.32 8.69 5.06
C GLY A 232 14.29 9.06 3.57
N ALA A 233 14.09 8.09 2.69
CA ALA A 233 13.98 8.33 1.25
C ALA A 233 12.72 9.16 0.91
N LEU A 234 11.58 8.86 1.50
CA LEU A 234 10.35 9.64 1.37
C LEU A 234 10.56 11.09 1.85
N ARG A 235 11.17 11.27 3.02
CA ARG A 235 11.48 12.60 3.56
C ARG A 235 12.38 13.40 2.62
N ASP A 236 13.49 12.81 2.18
CA ASP A 236 14.50 13.49 1.39
C ASP A 236 13.98 13.85 -0.03
N TRP A 237 13.07 13.03 -0.57
CA TRP A 237 12.46 13.24 -1.89
C TRP A 237 11.65 14.54 -1.96
N CYS A 238 10.90 14.86 -0.92
CA CYS A 238 10.02 16.05 -0.88
C CYS A 238 10.40 17.07 0.20
N ALA A 239 11.55 16.91 0.87
CA ALA A 239 12.00 17.75 1.99
C ALA A 239 10.97 17.83 3.13
N ALA A 240 10.28 16.72 3.44
CA ALA A 240 9.23 16.68 4.44
C ALA A 240 9.76 16.92 5.87
N GLU A 241 8.97 17.61 6.68
CA GLU A 241 9.20 17.75 8.11
C GLU A 241 8.58 16.59 8.89
N GLU A 242 9.28 16.08 9.91
CA GLU A 242 8.72 15.06 10.82
C GLU A 242 7.50 15.61 11.55
N SER A 243 6.42 14.84 11.58
CA SER A 243 5.16 15.26 12.16
C SER A 243 4.39 14.08 12.76
N THR A 244 3.26 14.38 13.39
CA THR A 244 2.30 13.39 13.89
C THR A 244 0.89 13.81 13.51
N TRP A 245 -0.04 12.84 13.52
CA TRP A 245 -1.46 13.15 13.43
C TRP A 245 -1.89 14.01 14.64
N ASN A 246 -2.68 15.04 14.39
CA ASN A 246 -3.32 15.78 15.48
C ASN A 246 -4.58 15.05 15.98
N ASP A 247 -5.07 15.44 17.16
CA ASP A 247 -6.22 14.77 17.80
C ASP A 247 -7.49 14.84 16.94
N GLY A 248 -7.70 15.95 16.23
CA GLY A 248 -8.86 16.12 15.33
C GLY A 248 -8.80 15.18 14.11
N GLU A 249 -7.62 15.00 13.52
CA GLU A 249 -7.41 14.05 12.43
C GLU A 249 -7.65 12.61 12.90
N LEU A 250 -7.14 12.24 14.07
CA LEU A 250 -7.34 10.90 14.64
C LEU A 250 -8.80 10.62 14.99
N GLU A 251 -9.52 11.61 15.52
CA GLU A 251 -10.95 11.48 15.80
C GLU A 251 -11.77 11.34 14.52
N ALA A 252 -11.50 12.19 13.53
CA ALA A 252 -12.14 12.10 12.22
C ALA A 252 -11.85 10.77 11.50
N ALA A 253 -10.63 10.23 11.66
CA ALA A 253 -10.28 8.93 11.12
C ALA A 253 -11.05 7.79 11.80
N ARG A 254 -11.19 7.81 13.13
CA ARG A 254 -12.00 6.82 13.87
C ARG A 254 -13.47 6.85 13.42
N GLU A 255 -14.07 8.04 13.36
CA GLU A 255 -15.45 8.19 12.88
C GLU A 255 -15.63 7.67 11.46
N LEU A 256 -14.65 7.93 10.59
CA LEU A 256 -14.70 7.46 9.20
C LEU A 256 -14.48 5.94 9.11
N ALA A 257 -13.58 5.37 9.90
CA ALA A 257 -13.37 3.94 10.01
C ALA A 257 -14.67 3.24 10.45
N ASP A 258 -15.31 3.73 11.50
CA ASP A 258 -16.56 3.18 12.03
C ASP A 258 -17.74 3.31 11.05
N ARG A 259 -17.78 4.38 10.28
CA ARG A 259 -18.87 4.65 9.34
C ARG A 259 -18.71 3.95 7.99
N LYS A 260 -17.46 3.74 7.54
CA LYS A 260 -17.15 3.26 6.19
C LYS A 260 -16.27 2.00 6.22
N PHE A 261 -14.99 2.16 6.51
CA PHE A 261 -13.95 1.17 6.22
C PHE A 261 -14.04 -0.11 7.07
N GLY A 262 -14.63 -0.05 8.27
CA GLY A 262 -14.91 -1.18 9.14
C GLY A 262 -16.31 -1.79 8.96
N ARG A 263 -17.13 -1.30 8.02
CA ARG A 263 -18.47 -1.80 7.80
C ARG A 263 -18.55 -2.85 6.72
N ASP A 264 -19.28 -3.93 6.98
CA ASP A 264 -19.59 -4.97 5.99
C ASP A 264 -20.23 -4.40 4.71
N ALA A 265 -21.08 -3.39 4.84
CA ALA A 265 -21.67 -2.69 3.71
C ALA A 265 -20.62 -2.14 2.74
N TRP A 266 -19.55 -1.51 3.25
CA TRP A 266 -18.45 -1.06 2.43
C TRP A 266 -17.53 -2.21 2.01
N VAL A 267 -17.09 -3.03 2.97
CA VAL A 267 -16.09 -4.08 2.74
C VAL A 267 -16.60 -5.10 1.73
N ARG A 268 -17.86 -5.53 1.84
CA ARG A 268 -18.45 -6.54 0.97
C ARG A 268 -19.15 -5.96 -0.26
N ASN A 269 -19.86 -4.84 -0.11
CA ASN A 269 -20.79 -4.35 -1.14
C ASN A 269 -20.39 -3.00 -1.74
N ARG A 270 -19.37 -2.31 -1.18
CA ARG A 270 -18.96 -0.94 -1.58
C ARG A 270 -20.05 0.11 -1.34
N GLU A 271 -20.89 -0.14 -0.36
CA GLU A 271 -21.96 0.77 0.04
C GLU A 271 -21.50 1.63 1.21
N VAL A 272 -21.64 2.95 1.08
CA VAL A 272 -21.43 3.88 2.19
C VAL A 272 -22.79 4.18 2.79
N LEU A 273 -23.00 3.82 4.04
CA LEU A 273 -24.23 4.14 4.75
C LEU A 273 -24.28 5.65 5.04
N GLU A 274 -25.42 6.28 4.73
CA GLU A 274 -25.65 7.67 5.11
C GLU A 274 -25.78 7.81 6.63
N ALA A 275 -25.46 9.00 7.18
CA ALA A 275 -25.55 9.24 8.61
C ALA A 275 -27.00 9.11 9.09
N GLY A 276 -27.32 8.00 9.76
CA GLY A 276 -28.65 7.69 10.28
C GLY A 276 -29.24 6.33 9.87
N GLU A 277 -28.60 5.61 8.96
CA GLU A 277 -28.97 4.23 8.62
C GLU A 277 -28.14 3.25 9.49
N GLN A 278 -28.83 2.50 10.37
CA GLN A 278 -28.22 1.45 11.21
C GLN A 278 -28.45 0.08 10.56
#